data_5d259ee4a31d66504692dc480d1cc023
#
_entry.id   5d259ee4a31d66504692dc480d1cc023
#
_cell.length_a   1.000
_cell.length_b   1.000
_cell.length_c   1.000
_cell.angle_alpha   90.00
_cell.angle_beta   90.00
_cell.angle_gamma   90.00
#
_symmetry.space_group_name_H-M   'P 1'
#
loop_
_entity.id
_entity.type
_entity.pdbx_description
1 polymer ?
#
loop_
_entity_poly.entity_id
_entity_poly.type
_entity_poly.pdbx_seq_one_letter_code
_entity_poly.pdbx_strand_id
1 'polypeptide(L)' 'MYPKVSLINKNKRKLVVFERDLNNPFNEGFIIYWEIIKSENKQLIFKKRLTTIRAQKKLLILQKEGWNKINESDKVA' A
#
# COMPACT_ATOMS: atom_id res chain seq x y z
N MET A 1 6.25 -16.16 -0.45
CA MET A 1 6.14 -14.84 0.20
C MET A 1 5.53 -13.85 -0.77
N TYR A 2 4.50 -13.13 -0.33
CA TYR A 2 3.85 -12.14 -1.18
C TYR A 2 4.54 -10.80 -0.99
N PRO A 3 5.02 -10.20 -2.08
CA PRO A 3 5.66 -8.90 -1.97
C PRO A 3 4.65 -7.84 -1.57
N LYS A 4 5.13 -6.85 -0.85
CA LYS A 4 4.32 -5.67 -0.56
C LYS A 4 4.06 -4.91 -1.86
N VAL A 5 2.85 -4.40 -2.00
CA VAL A 5 2.51 -3.53 -3.12
C VAL A 5 2.38 -2.12 -2.59
N SER A 6 3.13 -1.20 -3.15
CA SER A 6 3.08 0.20 -2.76
C SER A 6 2.59 1.05 -3.93
N LEU A 7 1.71 1.99 -3.64
CA LEU A 7 1.23 2.97 -4.61
C LEU A 7 1.58 4.37 -4.14
N ILE A 8 1.98 5.21 -5.07
CA ILE A 8 2.28 6.61 -4.79
C ILE A 8 1.32 7.49 -5.58
N ASN A 9 0.87 8.59 -4.97
CA ASN A 9 0.00 9.53 -5.65
C ASN A 9 0.79 10.40 -6.65
N LYS A 10 0.07 11.18 -7.47
CA LYS A 10 0.68 11.99 -8.53
C LYS A 10 1.70 13.00 -8.02
N ASN A 11 1.43 13.62 -6.89
CA ASN A 11 2.36 14.61 -6.31
C ASN A 11 3.48 13.97 -5.49
N LYS A 12 3.52 12.65 -5.39
CA LYS A 12 4.56 11.92 -4.66
C LYS A 12 4.64 12.29 -3.18
N ARG A 13 3.51 12.68 -2.58
CA ARG A 13 3.44 13.07 -1.18
C ARG A 13 2.80 12.01 -0.29
N LYS A 14 2.04 11.10 -0.88
CA LYS A 14 1.33 10.06 -0.13
C LYS A 14 1.62 8.68 -0.69
N LEU A 15 1.78 7.73 0.20
CA LEU A 15 1.95 6.33 -0.12
C LEU A 15 0.83 5.52 0.48
N VAL A 16 0.41 4.48 -0.24
CA VAL A 16 -0.44 3.43 0.30
C VAL A 16 0.30 2.13 0.12
N VAL A 17 0.50 1.41 1.22
CA VAL A 17 1.21 0.12 1.20
C VAL A 17 0.21 -0.99 1.51
N PHE A 18 0.13 -1.97 0.62
CA PHE A 18 -0.67 -3.17 0.82
C PHE A 18 0.26 -4.29 1.26
N GLU A 19 0.06 -4.79 2.46
CA GLU A 19 0.85 -5.88 3.01
C GLU A 19 -0.07 -7.02 3.41
N ARG A 20 0.35 -8.24 3.13
CA ARG A 20 -0.46 -9.40 3.52
C ARG A 20 -0.52 -9.52 5.03
N ASP A 21 -1.72 -9.78 5.55
CA ASP A 21 -1.94 -9.97 6.98
C ASP A 21 -1.55 -11.41 7.37
N LEU A 22 -0.32 -11.58 7.81
CA LEU A 22 0.21 -12.88 8.19
C LEU A 22 -0.34 -13.39 9.52
N ASN A 23 -0.97 -12.50 10.29
CA ASN A 23 -1.56 -12.88 11.57
C ASN A 23 -3.00 -13.38 11.43
N ASN A 24 -3.55 -13.30 10.22
CA ASN A 24 -4.89 -13.82 9.97
C ASN A 24 -4.84 -15.34 9.95
N PRO A 25 -5.62 -16.04 10.80
CA PRO A 25 -5.58 -17.52 10.88
C PRO A 25 -5.99 -18.19 9.58
N PHE A 26 -6.73 -17.52 8.70
CA PHE A 26 -7.15 -18.07 7.42
C PHE A 26 -6.23 -17.70 6.28
N ASN A 27 -5.10 -17.05 6.57
CA ASN A 27 -4.17 -16.55 5.55
C ASN A 27 -4.84 -15.67 4.49
N GLU A 28 -5.91 -15.02 4.86
CA GLU A 28 -6.65 -14.13 3.97
C GLU A 28 -6.63 -12.72 4.55
N GLY A 29 -6.48 -11.75 3.66
CA GLY A 29 -6.57 -10.36 4.05
C GLY A 29 -5.27 -9.61 3.92
N PHE A 30 -5.41 -8.31 3.97
CA PHE A 30 -4.30 -7.38 3.82
C PHE A 30 -4.38 -6.29 4.88
N ILE A 31 -3.24 -5.76 5.22
CA ILE A 31 -3.13 -4.56 6.03
C ILE A 31 -2.75 -3.44 5.08
N ILE A 32 -3.51 -2.35 5.12
CA ILE A 32 -3.21 -1.18 4.32
C ILE A 32 -2.65 -0.11 5.23
N TYR A 33 -1.50 0.42 4.85
CA TYR A 33 -0.85 1.53 5.54
C TYR A 33 -0.94 2.77 4.67
N TRP A 34 -1.39 3.87 5.26
CA TRP A 34 -1.38 5.17 4.61
C TRP A 34 -0.24 5.98 5.22
N GLU A 35 0.66 6.46 4.39
CA GLU A 35 1.84 7.20 4.83
C GLU A 35 1.95 8.53 4.10
N ILE A 36 2.38 9.57 4.83
CA ILE A 36 2.75 10.85 4.23
C ILE A 36 4.25 10.88 4.10
N ILE A 37 4.73 11.33 2.93
CA ILE A 37 6.15 11.53 2.69
C ILE A 37 6.48 12.97 3.03
N LYS A 38 7.33 13.17 4.04
CA LYS A 38 7.82 14.50 4.42
C LYS A 38 9.33 14.47 4.33
N SER A 39 9.89 15.23 3.37
CA SER A 39 11.32 15.24 3.11
C SER A 39 11.84 13.82 2.90
N GLU A 40 12.68 13.33 3.79
CA GLU A 40 13.22 11.97 3.71
C GLU A 40 12.49 10.98 4.60
N ASN A 41 11.54 11.46 5.39
CA ASN A 41 10.82 10.63 6.35
C ASN A 41 9.43 10.28 5.88
N LYS A 42 8.99 9.08 6.27
CA LYS A 42 7.62 8.63 6.04
C LYS A 42 6.90 8.62 7.38
N GLN A 43 5.73 9.19 7.41
CA GLN A 43 4.91 9.22 8.62
C GLN A 43 3.64 8.41 8.39
N LEU A 44 3.41 7.41 9.24
CA LEU A 44 2.19 6.63 9.20
C LEU A 44 1.01 7.47 9.64
N ILE A 45 -0.02 7.55 8.81
CA ILE A 45 -1.25 8.28 9.12
C ILE A 45 -2.30 7.32 9.62
N PHE A 46 -2.42 6.18 8.97
CA PHE A 46 -3.58 5.33 9.13
C PHE A 46 -3.24 3.89 8.76
N LYS A 47 -3.83 2.94 9.48
CA LYS A 47 -3.64 1.52 9.25
C LYS A 47 -5.00 0.84 9.33
N LYS A 48 -5.30 -0.04 8.37
CA LYS A 48 -6.58 -0.72 8.31
C LYS A 48 -6.40 -2.14 7.79
N ARG A 49 -7.20 -3.06 8.31
CA ARG A 49 -7.26 -4.43 7.80
C ARG A 49 -8.40 -4.55 6.81
N LEU A 50 -8.16 -5.21 5.69
CA LEU A 50 -9.16 -5.46 4.67
C LEU A 50 -9.14 -6.93 4.25
N THR A 51 -10.29 -7.42 3.82
CA THR A 51 -10.36 -8.73 3.17
C THR A 51 -9.62 -8.66 1.84
N THR A 52 -9.24 -9.81 1.30
CA THR A 52 -8.56 -9.90 0.01
C THR A 52 -9.37 -9.22 -1.10
N ILE A 53 -10.67 -9.47 -1.15
CA ILE A 53 -11.55 -8.89 -2.16
C ILE A 53 -11.60 -7.36 -2.05
N ARG A 54 -11.73 -6.84 -0.84
CA ARG A 54 -11.77 -5.39 -0.61
C ARG A 54 -10.43 -4.73 -0.93
N ALA A 55 -9.34 -5.40 -0.58
CA ALA A 55 -8.00 -4.90 -0.89
C ALA A 55 -7.78 -4.80 -2.40
N GLN A 56 -8.20 -5.82 -3.15
CA GLN A 56 -8.09 -5.81 -4.61
C GLN A 56 -8.92 -4.69 -5.23
N LYS A 57 -10.14 -4.49 -4.75
CA LYS A 57 -11.00 -3.39 -5.22
C LYS A 57 -10.37 -2.04 -4.93
N LYS A 58 -9.81 -1.87 -3.74
CA LYS A 58 -9.16 -0.62 -3.34
C LYS A 58 -7.96 -0.32 -4.22
N LEU A 59 -7.16 -1.34 -4.50
CA LEU A 59 -6.00 -1.21 -5.38
C LEU A 59 -6.40 -0.72 -6.76
N LEU A 60 -7.45 -1.32 -7.35
CA LEU A 60 -7.94 -0.91 -8.67
C LEU A 60 -8.47 0.52 -8.67
N ILE A 61 -9.21 0.90 -7.64
CA ILE A 61 -9.75 2.26 -7.51
C ILE A 61 -8.62 3.27 -7.45
N LEU A 62 -7.59 3.02 -6.63
CA LEU A 62 -6.45 3.91 -6.50
C LEU A 62 -5.69 4.05 -7.82
N GLN A 63 -5.52 2.96 -8.55
CA GLN A 63 -4.86 3.01 -9.85
C GLN A 63 -5.65 3.84 -10.86
N LYS A 64 -6.97 3.73 -10.82
CA LYS A 64 -7.85 4.56 -11.66
C LYS A 64 -7.77 6.03 -11.31
N GLU A 65 -7.55 6.35 -10.05
CA GLU A 65 -7.38 7.72 -9.57
C GLU A 65 -6.01 8.31 -9.89
N GLY A 66 -5.13 7.52 -10.48
CA GLY A 66 -3.82 7.98 -10.90
C GLY A 66 -2.67 7.62 -9.98
N TRP A 67 -2.91 6.78 -8.99
CA TRP A 67 -1.83 6.26 -8.15
C TRP A 67 -1.00 5.26 -8.93
N ASN A 68 0.31 5.38 -8.83
CA ASN A 68 1.25 4.53 -9.55
C ASN A 68 1.88 3.51 -8.65
N LYS A 69 1.99 2.29 -9.16
CA LYS A 69 2.63 1.20 -8.44
C LYS A 69 4.14 1.41 -8.41
N ILE A 70 4.73 1.21 -7.23
CA ILE A 70 6.17 1.31 -7.05
C ILE A 70 6.69 -0.08 -6.72
N ASN A 71 7.70 -0.53 -7.43
CA ASN A 71 8.42 -1.76 -7.10
C ASN A 71 9.49 -1.46 -6.06
N GLU A 72 9.75 -2.41 -5.17
CA GLU A 72 10.78 -2.23 -4.16
C GLU A 72 12.17 -2.03 -4.77
N SER A 73 12.42 -2.64 -5.92
CA SER A 73 13.67 -2.46 -6.64
C SER A 73 13.88 -1.00 -7.08
N ASP A 74 12.82 -0.25 -7.29
CA ASP A 74 12.90 1.14 -7.69
C ASP A 74 13.29 2.06 -6.52
N LYS A 75 13.11 1.58 -5.28
CA LYS A 75 13.47 2.34 -4.10
C LYS A 75 14.96 2.32 -3.81
N VAL A 76 15.67 1.39 -4.39
CA VAL A 76 17.10 1.18 -4.14
C VAL A 76 17.97 1.97 -5.09
N ALA A 77 17.39 2.44 -6.17
CA ALA A 77 18.11 3.19 -7.18
C ALA A 77 18.44 4.62 -6.72
#